data_d838fadc7c97e9e170ffa05a7dd36ebc
#
_entry.id   d838fadc7c97e9e170ffa05a7dd36ebc
#
_cell.length_a   1.000
_cell.length_b   1.000
_cell.length_c   1.000
_cell.angle_alpha   90.00
_cell.angle_beta   90.00
_cell.angle_gamma   90.00
#
_symmetry.space_group_name_H-M   'P 1'
#
loop_
_entity.id
_entity.type
_entity.pdbx_description
1 polymer ?
#
loop_
_entity_poly.entity_id
_entity_poly.type
_entity_poly.pdbx_seq_one_letter_code
_entity_poly.pdbx_strand_id
1 'polypeptide(L)'
;MNAARHSAAARFHREGTKAERLAAFAHRATWKDLSRQAREALKIRVLDALGCAYGALGGEPVRMLREHVDEFGGRPMCTLIGGGRSAPDRAALYNGALVRYLDFNDSYLAKGETCHPSDNLAALLAAAEYAGASGKEFLTALAVAYQVQCRLSDEAPLRARGFDHVTHGAVAAAAAVGRLLSLDLPKLANAVAIAATANGALRVTRTGELSHWKGVAASYAASNGLRAAFFARRGISGP
;
A
#
# COMPACT_ATOMS: atom_id res chain seq x y z
N MET A 1 -20.12 30.69 -16.57
CA MET A 1 -18.98 29.95 -16.00
C MET A 1 -19.16 28.42 -16.01
N ASN A 2 -19.89 27.83 -16.95
CA ASN A 2 -20.18 26.37 -16.97
C ASN A 2 -19.63 25.59 -18.18
N ALA A 3 -18.97 26.24 -19.14
CA ALA A 3 -18.44 25.54 -20.33
C ALA A 3 -17.00 25.00 -20.16
N ALA A 4 -16.22 25.52 -19.21
CA ALA A 4 -14.83 25.10 -19.01
C ALA A 4 -14.68 23.77 -18.22
N ARG A 5 -15.72 23.34 -17.49
CA ARG A 5 -15.68 22.09 -16.69
C ARG A 5 -15.92 20.82 -17.52
N HIS A 6 -16.51 20.93 -18.72
CA HIS A 6 -16.78 19.76 -19.60
C HIS A 6 -15.63 19.45 -20.57
N SER A 7 -14.65 20.35 -20.75
CA SER A 7 -13.56 20.11 -21.69
C SER A 7 -12.36 19.34 -21.09
N ALA A 8 -12.25 19.30 -19.79
CA ALA A 8 -11.17 18.54 -19.11
C ALA A 8 -11.40 17.02 -19.11
N ALA A 9 -12.66 16.58 -19.25
CA ALA A 9 -13.02 15.15 -19.28
C ALA A 9 -12.79 14.47 -20.65
N ALA A 10 -12.48 15.21 -21.71
CA ALA A 10 -12.48 14.71 -23.08
C ALA A 10 -11.10 14.55 -23.72
N ARG A 11 -10.01 14.71 -22.97
CA ARG A 11 -8.64 14.46 -23.47
C ARG A 11 -8.02 13.22 -22.88
N PHE A 12 -8.69 12.09 -22.88
CA PHE A 12 -8.03 10.82 -22.68
C PHE A 12 -7.27 10.46 -23.96
N HIS A 13 -5.94 10.50 -23.90
CA HIS A 13 -5.09 9.95 -24.95
C HIS A 13 -5.52 8.50 -25.23
N ARG A 14 -5.41 8.03 -26.47
CA ARG A 14 -5.78 6.66 -26.88
C ARG A 14 -5.13 5.55 -26.05
N GLU A 15 -4.10 5.84 -25.26
CA GLU A 15 -3.40 4.90 -24.38
C GLU A 15 -3.69 5.07 -22.88
N GLY A 16 -4.39 6.09 -22.45
CA GLY A 16 -4.65 6.44 -21.04
C GLY A 16 -3.37 6.82 -20.26
N THR A 17 -3.53 7.43 -19.08
CA THR A 17 -2.43 7.74 -18.17
C THR A 17 -1.87 6.47 -17.53
N LYS A 18 -0.67 6.52 -16.95
CA LYS A 18 -0.11 5.40 -16.18
C LYS A 18 -1.01 5.04 -14.99
N ALA A 19 -1.62 6.02 -14.33
CA ALA A 19 -2.57 5.78 -13.23
C ALA A 19 -3.79 4.97 -13.70
N GLU A 20 -4.36 5.32 -14.85
CA GLU A 20 -5.49 4.59 -15.44
C GLU A 20 -5.11 3.17 -15.86
N ARG A 21 -3.92 2.99 -16.41
CA ARG A 21 -3.43 1.65 -16.80
C ARG A 21 -3.22 0.75 -15.59
N LEU A 22 -2.64 1.27 -14.50
CA LEU A 22 -2.48 0.55 -13.23
C LEU A 22 -3.84 0.24 -12.60
N ALA A 23 -4.75 1.20 -12.62
CA ALA A 23 -6.11 1.02 -12.13
C ALA A 23 -6.86 -0.07 -12.94
N ALA A 24 -6.75 -0.04 -14.27
CA ALA A 24 -7.35 -1.03 -15.14
C ALA A 24 -6.79 -2.44 -14.89
N PHE A 25 -5.48 -2.56 -14.64
CA PHE A 25 -4.87 -3.82 -14.23
C PHE A 25 -5.44 -4.31 -12.89
N ALA A 26 -5.43 -3.48 -11.86
CA ALA A 26 -5.93 -3.84 -10.53
C ALA A 26 -7.43 -4.21 -10.53
N HIS A 27 -8.23 -3.45 -11.29
CA HIS A 27 -9.66 -3.68 -11.41
C HIS A 27 -10.01 -5.02 -12.07
N ARG A 28 -9.25 -5.44 -13.11
CA ARG A 28 -9.50 -6.69 -13.84
C ARG A 28 -8.95 -7.93 -13.15
N ALA A 29 -7.99 -7.78 -12.22
CA ALA A 29 -7.34 -8.92 -11.58
C ALA A 29 -8.34 -9.82 -10.85
N THR A 30 -8.25 -11.13 -11.06
CA THR A 30 -9.13 -12.13 -10.45
C THR A 30 -8.33 -13.26 -9.80
N TRP A 31 -8.99 -14.00 -8.91
CA TRP A 31 -8.39 -15.22 -8.34
C TRP A 31 -7.97 -16.25 -9.38
N LYS A 32 -8.66 -16.29 -10.54
CA LYS A 32 -8.36 -17.25 -11.62
C LYS A 32 -7.05 -16.93 -12.32
N ASP A 33 -6.60 -15.67 -12.30
CA ASP A 33 -5.33 -15.24 -12.91
C ASP A 33 -4.11 -15.72 -12.10
N LEU A 34 -4.31 -16.15 -10.87
CA LEU A 34 -3.25 -16.67 -10.02
C LEU A 34 -3.05 -18.16 -10.24
N SER A 35 -1.86 -18.58 -10.64
CA SER A 35 -1.48 -19.99 -10.67
C SER A 35 -1.52 -20.61 -9.26
N ARG A 36 -1.61 -21.94 -9.17
CA ARG A 36 -1.52 -22.65 -7.88
C ARG A 36 -0.24 -22.27 -7.12
N GLN A 37 0.88 -22.23 -7.82
CA GLN A 37 2.16 -21.86 -7.22
C GLN A 37 2.15 -20.42 -6.66
N ALA A 38 1.60 -19.46 -7.41
CA ALA A 38 1.48 -18.08 -6.93
C ALA A 38 0.61 -17.96 -5.67
N ARG A 39 -0.51 -18.71 -5.62
CA ARG A 39 -1.40 -18.75 -4.44
C ARG A 39 -0.69 -19.28 -3.20
N GLU A 40 0.07 -20.38 -3.32
CA GLU A 40 0.84 -20.92 -2.21
C GLU A 40 1.98 -19.99 -1.78
N ALA A 41 2.70 -19.41 -2.73
CA ALA A 41 3.74 -18.42 -2.44
C ALA A 41 3.20 -17.21 -1.67
N LEU A 42 2.03 -16.67 -2.06
CA LEU A 42 1.40 -15.55 -1.35
C LEU A 42 1.00 -15.93 0.08
N LYS A 43 0.50 -17.14 0.31
CA LYS A 43 0.19 -17.61 1.69
C LYS A 43 1.45 -17.66 2.57
N ILE A 44 2.56 -18.15 2.00
CA ILE A 44 3.86 -18.17 2.70
C ILE A 44 4.30 -16.74 3.03
N ARG A 45 4.18 -15.79 2.09
CA ARG A 45 4.54 -14.38 2.34
C ARG A 45 3.67 -13.73 3.41
N VAL A 46 2.38 -14.07 3.46
CA VAL A 46 1.50 -13.62 4.54
C VAL A 46 1.96 -14.17 5.89
N LEU A 47 2.25 -15.47 5.97
CA LEU A 47 2.72 -16.12 7.20
C LEU A 47 4.05 -15.54 7.67
N ASP A 48 5.00 -15.36 6.76
CA ASP A 48 6.31 -14.74 7.00
C ASP A 48 6.17 -13.32 7.57
N ALA A 49 5.39 -12.47 6.89
CA ALA A 49 5.17 -11.09 7.32
C ALA A 49 4.45 -11.00 8.68
N LEU A 50 3.50 -11.90 8.97
CA LEU A 50 2.87 -11.98 10.28
C LEU A 50 3.86 -12.44 11.35
N GLY A 51 4.76 -13.39 11.02
CA GLY A 51 5.86 -13.82 11.89
C GLY A 51 6.78 -12.65 12.25
N CYS A 52 7.18 -11.85 11.25
CA CYS A 52 7.95 -10.62 11.47
C CYS A 52 7.20 -9.65 12.40
N ALA A 53 5.91 -9.47 12.18
CA ALA A 53 5.10 -8.57 13.00
C ALA A 53 5.01 -9.01 14.47
N TYR A 54 4.81 -10.30 14.73
CA TYR A 54 4.80 -10.81 16.11
C TYR A 54 6.16 -10.70 16.77
N GLY A 55 7.25 -10.96 16.05
CA GLY A 55 8.62 -10.80 16.56
C GLY A 55 8.97 -9.34 16.89
N ALA A 56 8.28 -8.38 16.28
CA ALA A 56 8.52 -6.95 16.42
C ALA A 56 7.77 -6.27 17.58
N LEU A 57 6.87 -6.96 18.28
CA LEU A 57 6.00 -6.36 19.30
C LEU A 57 6.73 -5.60 20.41
N GLY A 58 7.96 -6.01 20.76
CA GLY A 58 8.80 -5.34 21.75
C GLY A 58 9.66 -4.19 21.22
N GLY A 59 9.60 -3.88 19.92
CA GLY A 59 10.44 -2.87 19.30
C GLY A 59 10.10 -1.45 19.77
N GLU A 60 11.12 -0.64 20.06
CA GLU A 60 10.95 0.70 20.61
C GLU A 60 10.05 1.60 19.74
N PRO A 61 10.33 1.83 18.43
CA PRO A 61 9.47 2.69 17.62
C PRO A 61 8.08 2.11 17.40
N VAL A 62 7.92 0.79 17.50
CA VAL A 62 6.61 0.14 17.43
C VAL A 62 5.78 0.43 18.68
N ARG A 63 6.40 0.42 19.87
CA ARG A 63 5.71 0.81 21.11
C ARG A 63 5.28 2.28 21.09
N MET A 64 6.16 3.19 20.61
CA MET A 64 5.82 4.60 20.42
C MET A 64 4.63 4.79 19.46
N LEU A 65 4.58 4.03 18.36
CA LEU A 65 3.44 4.04 17.44
C LEU A 65 2.18 3.46 18.08
N ARG A 66 2.31 2.47 18.95
CA ARG A 66 1.18 1.91 19.67
C ARG A 66 0.57 2.94 20.61
N GLU A 67 1.38 3.64 21.38
CA GLU A 67 0.96 4.74 22.25
C GLU A 67 0.25 5.83 21.44
N HIS A 68 0.79 6.25 20.31
CA HIS A 68 0.17 7.20 19.39
C HIS A 68 -1.20 6.71 18.89
N VAL A 69 -1.33 5.43 18.53
CA VAL A 69 -2.61 4.87 18.06
C VAL A 69 -3.62 4.78 19.19
N ASP A 70 -3.20 4.43 20.39
CA ASP A 70 -4.07 4.34 21.56
C ASP A 70 -4.56 5.74 22.01
N GLU A 71 -3.69 6.76 21.95
CA GLU A 71 -4.03 8.15 22.28
C GLU A 71 -5.08 8.74 21.33
N PHE A 72 -4.88 8.61 20.01
CA PHE A 72 -5.78 9.21 19.02
C PHE A 72 -6.96 8.32 18.65
N GLY A 73 -6.90 7.03 18.93
CA GLY A 73 -7.99 6.07 18.76
C GLY A 73 -8.54 5.98 17.35
N GLY A 74 -9.85 6.04 17.26
CA GLY A 74 -10.65 5.90 16.05
C GLY A 74 -11.69 4.79 16.21
N ARG A 75 -12.61 4.67 15.22
CA ARG A 75 -13.60 3.58 15.27
C ARG A 75 -12.88 2.23 15.21
N PRO A 76 -13.22 1.28 16.11
CA PRO A 76 -12.51 0.00 16.25
C PRO A 76 -12.90 -0.99 15.13
N MET A 77 -12.53 -0.67 13.89
CA MET A 77 -12.92 -1.41 12.68
C MET A 77 -11.91 -2.47 12.25
N CYS A 78 -10.63 -2.24 12.55
CA CYS A 78 -9.54 -3.10 12.09
C CYS A 78 -8.69 -3.58 13.27
N THR A 79 -8.21 -4.81 13.19
CA THR A 79 -7.41 -5.46 14.22
C THR A 79 -6.01 -4.85 14.34
N LEU A 80 -5.56 -4.61 15.56
CA LEU A 80 -4.16 -4.32 15.88
C LEU A 80 -3.46 -5.61 16.30
N ILE A 81 -2.37 -5.95 15.64
CA ILE A 81 -1.54 -7.12 16.00
C ILE A 81 -0.99 -6.89 17.41
N GLY A 82 -1.12 -7.88 18.29
CA GLY A 82 -0.81 -7.76 19.72
C GLY A 82 -2.01 -7.36 20.57
N GLY A 83 -3.19 -7.10 19.97
CA GLY A 83 -4.47 -6.89 20.67
C GLY A 83 -5.07 -5.52 20.44
N GLY A 84 -6.41 -5.47 20.53
CA GLY A 84 -7.20 -4.26 20.30
C GLY A 84 -7.61 -4.04 18.85
N ARG A 85 -8.32 -2.94 18.60
CA ARG A 85 -8.82 -2.53 17.29
C ARG A 85 -8.75 -1.02 17.15
N SER A 86 -8.61 -0.53 15.91
CA SER A 86 -8.58 0.91 15.62
C SER A 86 -9.15 1.21 14.23
N ALA A 87 -9.08 2.47 13.80
CA ALA A 87 -9.43 2.88 12.44
C ALA A 87 -8.51 2.23 11.38
N PRO A 88 -8.98 2.05 10.15
CA PRO A 88 -8.21 1.36 9.11
C PRO A 88 -6.81 1.94 8.85
N ASP A 89 -6.68 3.25 8.81
CA ASP A 89 -5.40 3.93 8.56
C ASP A 89 -4.43 3.80 9.74
N ARG A 90 -4.94 3.78 10.97
CA ARG A 90 -4.16 3.54 12.19
C ARG A 90 -3.66 2.10 12.26
N ALA A 91 -4.55 1.14 11.98
CA ALA A 91 -4.19 -0.27 11.94
C ALA A 91 -3.16 -0.54 10.83
N ALA A 92 -3.32 0.06 9.65
CA ALA A 92 -2.36 -0.05 8.56
C ALA A 92 -0.97 0.50 8.95
N LEU A 93 -0.93 1.66 9.63
CA LEU A 93 0.32 2.28 10.08
C LEU A 93 1.03 1.41 11.11
N TYR A 94 0.34 1.04 12.18
CA TYR A 94 0.92 0.28 13.29
C TYR A 94 1.33 -1.13 12.87
N ASN A 95 0.41 -1.90 12.28
CA ASN A 95 0.70 -3.27 11.86
C ASN A 95 1.79 -3.31 10.77
N GLY A 96 1.82 -2.31 9.90
CA GLY A 96 2.86 -2.20 8.86
C GLY A 96 4.24 -1.91 9.45
N ALA A 97 4.33 -1.11 10.51
CA ALA A 97 5.58 -0.91 11.24
C ALA A 97 6.06 -2.20 11.90
N LEU A 98 5.15 -2.99 12.48
CA LEU A 98 5.46 -4.32 13.00
C LEU A 98 6.06 -5.24 11.92
N VAL A 99 5.43 -5.31 10.75
CA VAL A 99 5.93 -6.14 9.62
C VAL A 99 7.34 -5.71 9.22
N ARG A 100 7.61 -4.40 9.21
CA ARG A 100 8.85 -3.85 8.63
C ARG A 100 10.01 -3.70 9.62
N TYR A 101 9.75 -3.59 10.91
CA TYR A 101 10.72 -3.17 11.91
C TYR A 101 11.97 -4.05 11.97
N LEU A 102 11.80 -5.38 12.00
CA LEU A 102 12.94 -6.32 12.10
C LEU A 102 13.78 -6.40 10.82
N ASP A 103 13.30 -5.86 9.71
CA ASP A 103 13.98 -5.94 8.39
C ASP A 103 14.18 -7.39 7.88
N PHE A 104 13.33 -8.32 8.32
CA PHE A 104 13.35 -9.75 7.97
C PHE A 104 12.28 -10.12 6.95
N ASN A 105 11.33 -9.23 6.69
CA ASN A 105 10.30 -9.44 5.69
C ASN A 105 10.90 -9.55 4.28
N ASP A 106 10.11 -10.05 3.35
CA ASP A 106 10.56 -10.37 1.99
C ASP A 106 11.26 -9.22 1.26
N SER A 107 12.10 -9.56 0.29
CA SER A 107 12.81 -8.61 -0.56
C SER A 107 12.65 -8.97 -2.03
N TYR A 108 12.44 -7.97 -2.87
CA TYR A 108 12.50 -8.07 -4.32
C TYR A 108 13.68 -7.26 -4.84
N LEU A 109 14.61 -7.95 -5.51
CA LEU A 109 15.84 -7.36 -6.04
C LEU A 109 15.62 -6.99 -7.51
N ALA A 110 15.27 -5.74 -7.77
CA ALA A 110 15.22 -5.17 -9.11
C ALA A 110 16.58 -4.61 -9.51
N LYS A 111 16.80 -4.44 -10.81
CA LYS A 111 18.02 -3.82 -11.33
C LYS A 111 18.08 -2.34 -10.90
N GLY A 112 18.89 -2.03 -9.90
CA GLY A 112 19.10 -0.67 -9.40
C GLY A 112 18.21 -0.28 -8.22
N GLU A 113 17.32 -1.15 -7.76
CA GLU A 113 16.48 -0.92 -6.59
C GLU A 113 16.16 -2.22 -5.87
N THR A 114 15.84 -2.11 -4.59
CA THR A 114 15.29 -3.21 -3.79
C THR A 114 14.03 -2.70 -3.12
N CYS A 115 12.94 -3.46 -3.19
CA CYS A 115 11.72 -3.16 -2.44
C CYS A 115 11.28 -4.36 -1.60
N HIS A 116 10.34 -4.12 -0.70
CA HIS A 116 9.78 -5.13 0.21
C HIS A 116 8.26 -5.18 -0.03
N PRO A 117 7.75 -6.04 -0.93
CA PRO A 117 6.34 -6.01 -1.30
C PRO A 117 5.39 -6.34 -0.15
N SER A 118 5.84 -7.10 0.86
CA SER A 118 5.05 -7.38 2.07
C SER A 118 4.80 -6.13 2.94
N ASP A 119 5.50 -5.01 2.71
CA ASP A 119 5.19 -3.72 3.33
C ASP A 119 3.73 -3.27 3.09
N ASN A 120 3.10 -3.78 2.02
CA ASN A 120 1.70 -3.51 1.72
C ASN A 120 0.71 -4.33 2.57
N LEU A 121 1.15 -5.43 3.20
CA LEU A 121 0.27 -6.40 3.85
C LEU A 121 -0.71 -5.74 4.83
N ALA A 122 -0.20 -4.88 5.72
CA ALA A 122 -1.01 -4.30 6.77
C ALA A 122 -2.11 -3.36 6.26
N ALA A 123 -1.82 -2.57 5.23
CA ALA A 123 -2.80 -1.72 4.58
C ALA A 123 -3.91 -2.56 3.91
N LEU A 124 -3.53 -3.68 3.29
CA LEU A 124 -4.48 -4.59 2.67
C LEU A 124 -5.31 -5.37 3.69
N LEU A 125 -4.71 -5.80 4.80
CA LEU A 125 -5.46 -6.45 5.91
C LEU A 125 -6.51 -5.48 6.47
N ALA A 126 -6.14 -4.25 6.75
CA ALA A 126 -7.06 -3.23 7.25
C ALA A 126 -8.21 -2.95 6.24
N ALA A 127 -7.88 -2.87 4.94
CA ALA A 127 -8.90 -2.68 3.90
C ALA A 127 -9.81 -3.91 3.75
N ALA A 128 -9.26 -5.12 3.85
CA ALA A 128 -10.01 -6.38 3.78
C ALA A 128 -10.96 -6.54 4.95
N GLU A 129 -10.51 -6.27 6.19
CA GLU A 129 -11.39 -6.26 7.37
C GLU A 129 -12.49 -5.21 7.25
N TYR A 130 -12.15 -4.00 6.80
CA TYR A 130 -13.12 -2.92 6.59
C TYR A 130 -14.20 -3.32 5.56
N ALA A 131 -13.80 -3.97 4.46
CA ALA A 131 -14.69 -4.37 3.37
C ALA A 131 -15.41 -5.69 3.61
N GLY A 132 -15.05 -6.46 4.65
CA GLY A 132 -15.53 -7.84 4.84
C GLY A 132 -15.08 -8.79 3.73
N ALA A 133 -13.89 -8.57 3.17
CA ALA A 133 -13.39 -9.31 2.02
C ALA A 133 -12.99 -10.75 2.40
N SER A 134 -13.20 -11.68 1.48
CA SER A 134 -12.75 -13.06 1.64
C SER A 134 -11.22 -13.20 1.52
N GLY A 135 -10.66 -14.29 2.03
CA GLY A 135 -9.24 -14.59 1.88
C GLY A 135 -8.78 -14.68 0.41
N LYS A 136 -9.66 -15.08 -0.52
CA LYS A 136 -9.35 -15.09 -1.96
C LYS A 136 -9.24 -13.67 -2.51
N GLU A 137 -10.13 -12.78 -2.12
CA GLU A 137 -10.08 -11.36 -2.52
C GLU A 137 -8.87 -10.66 -1.94
N PHE A 138 -8.56 -10.93 -0.67
CA PHE A 138 -7.35 -10.43 -0.01
C PHE A 138 -6.06 -10.89 -0.74
N LEU A 139 -5.91 -12.19 -1.00
CA LEU A 139 -4.71 -12.70 -1.70
C LEU A 139 -4.63 -12.21 -3.15
N THR A 140 -5.76 -11.98 -3.82
CA THR A 140 -5.78 -11.38 -5.16
C THR A 140 -5.30 -9.91 -5.09
N ALA A 141 -5.74 -9.14 -4.11
CA ALA A 141 -5.29 -7.77 -3.90
C ALA A 141 -3.80 -7.72 -3.52
N LEU A 142 -3.34 -8.67 -2.69
CA LEU A 142 -1.93 -8.79 -2.34
C LEU A 142 -1.08 -9.05 -3.60
N ALA A 143 -1.51 -9.94 -4.49
CA ALA A 143 -0.86 -10.18 -5.77
C ALA A 143 -0.78 -8.90 -6.63
N VAL A 144 -1.85 -8.10 -6.66
CA VAL A 144 -1.87 -6.80 -7.34
C VAL A 144 -0.81 -5.87 -6.74
N ALA A 145 -0.73 -5.75 -5.41
CA ALA A 145 0.26 -4.91 -4.76
C ALA A 145 1.69 -5.34 -5.10
N TYR A 146 1.98 -6.64 -5.04
CA TYR A 146 3.28 -7.21 -5.43
C TYR A 146 3.63 -6.89 -6.87
N GLN A 147 2.70 -7.14 -7.81
CA GLN A 147 2.93 -6.86 -9.23
C GLN A 147 3.18 -5.37 -9.48
N VAL A 148 2.37 -4.49 -8.92
CA VAL A 148 2.52 -3.04 -9.11
C VAL A 148 3.86 -2.56 -8.56
N GLN A 149 4.20 -2.93 -7.31
CA GLN A 149 5.44 -2.46 -6.68
C GLN A 149 6.68 -3.01 -7.37
N CYS A 150 6.73 -4.32 -7.65
CA CYS A 150 7.87 -4.94 -8.31
C CYS A 150 8.08 -4.38 -9.73
N ARG A 151 7.00 -4.22 -10.52
CA ARG A 151 7.11 -3.65 -11.86
C ARG A 151 7.54 -2.19 -11.87
N LEU A 152 7.06 -1.39 -10.92
CA LEU A 152 7.55 -0.01 -10.78
C LEU A 152 9.02 0.02 -10.39
N SER A 153 9.48 -0.91 -9.54
CA SER A 153 10.90 -1.04 -9.20
C SER A 153 11.78 -1.45 -10.37
N ASP A 154 11.28 -2.32 -11.27
CA ASP A 154 11.98 -2.72 -12.50
C ASP A 154 12.06 -1.57 -13.53
N GLU A 155 10.92 -0.91 -13.78
CA GLU A 155 10.76 0.01 -14.92
C GLU A 155 11.09 1.47 -14.58
N ALA A 156 10.96 1.84 -13.31
CA ALA A 156 11.15 3.21 -12.85
C ALA A 156 11.89 3.28 -11.51
N PRO A 157 13.13 2.77 -11.42
CA PRO A 157 13.89 2.79 -10.17
C PRO A 157 14.10 4.21 -9.68
N LEU A 158 13.84 4.43 -8.40
CA LEU A 158 13.82 5.75 -7.76
C LEU A 158 15.13 6.09 -7.04
N ARG A 159 15.88 5.06 -6.62
CA ARG A 159 17.07 5.21 -5.77
C ARG A 159 18.09 6.21 -6.33
N ALA A 160 18.40 6.11 -7.61
CA ALA A 160 19.36 6.99 -8.28
C ALA A 160 18.86 8.44 -8.42
N ARG A 161 17.56 8.67 -8.19
CA ARG A 161 16.90 9.98 -8.28
C ARG A 161 16.67 10.63 -6.92
N GLY A 162 17.20 10.07 -5.85
CA GLY A 162 17.09 10.61 -4.50
C GLY A 162 15.80 10.26 -3.75
N PHE A 163 15.00 9.32 -4.28
CA PHE A 163 13.77 8.86 -3.62
C PHE A 163 13.95 7.45 -3.02
N ASP A 164 13.09 7.13 -2.06
CA ASP A 164 13.00 5.83 -1.43
C ASP A 164 11.99 4.93 -2.17
N HIS A 165 12.26 3.63 -2.20
CA HIS A 165 11.39 2.61 -2.79
C HIS A 165 9.97 2.58 -2.20
N VAL A 166 9.77 3.05 -0.98
CA VAL A 166 8.44 3.12 -0.35
C VAL A 166 7.47 4.06 -1.08
N THR A 167 7.99 4.97 -1.93
CA THR A 167 7.17 5.76 -2.85
C THR A 167 6.33 4.87 -3.77
N HIS A 168 6.91 3.79 -4.31
CA HIS A 168 6.18 2.79 -5.09
C HIS A 168 5.17 2.01 -4.24
N GLY A 169 5.50 1.77 -2.95
CA GLY A 169 4.61 1.10 -2.00
C GLY A 169 3.28 1.83 -1.83
N ALA A 170 3.28 3.16 -1.73
CA ALA A 170 2.05 3.94 -1.63
C ALA A 170 1.13 3.75 -2.87
N VAL A 171 1.72 3.72 -4.07
CA VAL A 171 1.00 3.48 -5.33
C VAL A 171 0.42 2.07 -5.38
N ALA A 172 1.23 1.08 -5.00
CA ALA A 172 0.82 -0.33 -4.94
C ALA A 172 -0.31 -0.55 -3.94
N ALA A 173 -0.19 0.03 -2.73
CA ALA A 173 -1.23 -0.02 -1.72
C ALA A 173 -2.53 0.62 -2.22
N ALA A 174 -2.48 1.80 -2.85
CA ALA A 174 -3.67 2.46 -3.37
C ALA A 174 -4.41 1.63 -4.42
N ALA A 175 -3.68 1.01 -5.36
CA ALA A 175 -4.25 0.14 -6.39
C ALA A 175 -4.93 -1.10 -5.78
N ALA A 176 -4.25 -1.77 -4.84
CA ALA A 176 -4.74 -3.00 -4.23
C ALA A 176 -5.87 -2.75 -3.22
N VAL A 177 -5.78 -1.69 -2.42
CA VAL A 177 -6.85 -1.27 -1.50
C VAL A 177 -8.08 -0.82 -2.27
N GLY A 178 -7.90 -0.02 -3.33
CA GLY A 178 -9.01 0.41 -4.19
C GLY A 178 -9.77 -0.78 -4.78
N ARG A 179 -9.05 -1.85 -5.16
CA ARG A 179 -9.65 -3.12 -5.58
C ARG A 179 -10.46 -3.78 -4.45
N LEU A 180 -9.91 -3.89 -3.22
CA LEU A 180 -10.63 -4.45 -2.07
C LEU A 180 -11.88 -3.67 -1.70
N LEU A 181 -11.84 -2.34 -1.87
CA LEU A 181 -12.99 -1.46 -1.67
C LEU A 181 -13.98 -1.48 -2.85
N SER A 182 -13.75 -2.31 -3.87
CA SER A 182 -14.58 -2.43 -5.08
C SER A 182 -14.81 -1.08 -5.78
N LEU A 183 -13.77 -0.24 -5.85
CA LEU A 183 -13.85 1.04 -6.54
C LEU A 183 -14.07 0.82 -8.05
N ASP A 184 -14.93 1.64 -8.63
CA ASP A 184 -15.04 1.75 -10.09
C ASP A 184 -13.73 2.25 -10.70
N LEU A 185 -13.53 2.04 -11.99
CA LEU A 185 -12.27 2.34 -12.66
C LEU A 185 -11.84 3.82 -12.52
N PRO A 186 -12.73 4.84 -12.67
CA PRO A 186 -12.37 6.23 -12.45
C PRO A 186 -11.89 6.53 -11.02
N LYS A 187 -12.57 6.01 -10.01
CA LYS A 187 -12.17 6.19 -8.61
C LYS A 187 -10.86 5.48 -8.30
N LEU A 188 -10.66 4.29 -8.87
CA LEU A 188 -9.42 3.55 -8.70
C LEU A 188 -8.23 4.30 -9.33
N ALA A 189 -8.42 4.90 -10.52
CA ALA A 189 -7.41 5.75 -11.15
C ALA A 189 -7.10 6.98 -10.30
N ASN A 190 -8.11 7.64 -9.72
CA ASN A 190 -7.93 8.74 -8.78
C ASN A 190 -7.14 8.32 -7.54
N ALA A 191 -7.43 7.15 -6.96
CA ALA A 191 -6.68 6.63 -5.81
C ALA A 191 -5.19 6.47 -6.12
N VAL A 192 -4.87 5.88 -7.27
CA VAL A 192 -3.50 5.69 -7.75
C VAL A 192 -2.82 7.05 -8.01
N ALA A 193 -3.50 8.00 -8.66
CA ALA A 193 -2.97 9.33 -8.95
C ALA A 193 -2.70 10.14 -7.67
N ILE A 194 -3.62 10.14 -6.70
CA ILE A 194 -3.43 10.79 -5.39
C ILE A 194 -2.22 10.19 -4.67
N ALA A 195 -2.12 8.85 -4.62
CA ALA A 195 -1.01 8.18 -3.95
C ALA A 195 0.34 8.51 -4.61
N ALA A 196 0.40 8.52 -5.93
CA ALA A 196 1.62 8.84 -6.68
C ALA A 196 2.08 10.29 -6.46
N THR A 197 1.14 11.22 -6.31
CA THR A 197 1.45 12.65 -6.16
C THR A 197 1.81 13.02 -4.72
N ALA A 198 1.13 12.42 -3.74
CA ALA A 198 1.24 12.82 -2.33
C ALA A 198 2.39 12.14 -1.55
N ASN A 199 3.06 11.12 -2.12
CA ASN A 199 3.97 10.25 -1.35
C ASN A 199 5.39 10.18 -1.92
N GLY A 200 6.03 11.30 -2.15
CA GLY A 200 7.44 11.37 -2.49
C GLY A 200 8.35 11.15 -1.26
N ALA A 201 8.64 9.90 -0.92
CA ALA A 201 9.56 9.58 0.17
C ALA A 201 11.02 9.79 -0.25
N LEU A 202 11.82 10.47 0.57
CA LEU A 202 13.21 10.78 0.24
C LEU A 202 14.17 9.66 0.66
N ARG A 203 15.20 9.46 -0.14
CA ARG A 203 16.27 8.47 0.07
C ARG A 203 17.05 8.69 1.36
N VAL A 204 17.08 9.90 1.89
CA VAL A 204 17.75 10.23 3.17
C VAL A 204 17.28 9.34 4.33
N THR A 205 16.07 8.82 4.28
CA THR A 205 15.54 7.81 5.22
C THR A 205 16.50 6.62 5.43
N ARG A 206 17.36 6.32 4.43
CA ARG A 206 18.23 5.13 4.40
C ARG A 206 19.70 5.46 4.19
N THR A 207 20.12 6.67 4.49
CA THR A 207 21.51 7.13 4.33
C THR A 207 21.98 7.84 5.59
N GLY A 208 23.28 7.76 5.87
CA GLY A 208 23.85 8.33 7.09
C GLY A 208 23.43 7.57 8.35
N GLU A 209 23.28 8.28 9.47
CA GLU A 209 22.79 7.74 10.73
C GLU A 209 21.30 7.43 10.61
N LEU A 210 20.92 6.18 10.93
CA LEU A 210 19.56 5.71 10.79
C LEU A 210 18.73 6.09 12.01
N SER A 211 17.56 6.70 11.76
CA SER A 211 16.57 7.00 12.80
C SER A 211 15.46 5.94 12.86
N HIS A 212 14.60 6.02 13.86
CA HIS A 212 13.40 5.20 13.98
C HIS A 212 12.50 5.26 12.73
N TRP A 213 12.57 6.36 11.99
CA TRP A 213 11.81 6.56 10.76
C TRP A 213 12.06 5.49 9.68
N LYS A 214 13.27 4.89 9.65
CA LYS A 214 13.56 3.79 8.72
C LYS A 214 12.58 2.63 8.88
N GLY A 215 12.19 2.29 10.11
CA GLY A 215 11.24 1.22 10.42
C GLY A 215 9.77 1.58 10.16
N VAL A 216 9.46 2.89 10.05
CA VAL A 216 8.09 3.41 9.94
C VAL A 216 7.74 3.88 8.53
N ALA A 217 8.73 4.28 7.73
CA ALA A 217 8.51 4.92 6.44
C ALA A 217 7.66 4.08 5.47
N ALA A 218 7.86 2.75 5.45
CA ALA A 218 7.10 1.86 4.59
C ALA A 218 5.62 1.78 4.99
N SER A 219 5.36 1.60 6.29
CA SER A 219 3.99 1.55 6.81
C SER A 219 3.27 2.90 6.66
N TYR A 220 3.99 4.01 6.83
CA TYR A 220 3.46 5.34 6.56
C TYR A 220 3.04 5.50 5.09
N ALA A 221 3.89 5.11 4.15
CA ALA A 221 3.58 5.15 2.72
C ALA A 221 2.39 4.27 2.35
N ALA A 222 2.35 3.02 2.84
CA ALA A 222 1.24 2.10 2.60
C ALA A 222 -0.09 2.61 3.21
N SER A 223 -0.05 3.18 4.43
CA SER A 223 -1.23 3.79 5.05
C SER A 223 -1.73 5.02 4.30
N ASN A 224 -0.83 5.79 3.67
CA ASN A 224 -1.22 6.90 2.79
C ASN A 224 -1.86 6.40 1.49
N GLY A 225 -1.36 5.29 0.92
CA GLY A 225 -2.01 4.62 -0.21
C GLY A 225 -3.43 4.17 0.12
N LEU A 226 -3.63 3.60 1.31
CA LEU A 226 -4.96 3.26 1.83
C LEU A 226 -5.84 4.51 1.96
N ARG A 227 -5.35 5.61 2.55
CA ARG A 227 -6.11 6.88 2.64
C ARG A 227 -6.49 7.42 1.26
N ALA A 228 -5.57 7.37 0.29
CA ALA A 228 -5.84 7.79 -1.08
C ALA A 228 -7.03 7.03 -1.69
N ALA A 229 -7.11 5.70 -1.46
CA ALA A 229 -8.25 4.89 -1.89
C ALA A 229 -9.55 5.28 -1.18
N PHE A 230 -9.51 5.58 0.13
CA PHE A 230 -10.69 6.06 0.85
C PHE A 230 -11.13 7.45 0.40
N PHE A 231 -10.21 8.36 0.05
CA PHE A 231 -10.53 9.68 -0.49
C PHE A 231 -11.20 9.55 -1.86
N ALA A 232 -10.61 8.76 -2.76
CA ALA A 232 -11.19 8.50 -4.08
C ALA A 232 -12.57 7.82 -4.00
N ARG A 233 -12.78 6.92 -3.03
CA ARG A 233 -14.10 6.33 -2.74
C ARG A 233 -15.15 7.40 -2.44
N ARG A 234 -14.77 8.49 -1.77
CA ARG A 234 -15.64 9.63 -1.45
C ARG A 234 -15.82 10.60 -2.61
N GLY A 235 -15.09 10.41 -3.73
CA GLY A 235 -15.19 11.26 -4.91
C GLY A 235 -14.09 12.33 -5.01
N ILE A 236 -13.07 12.31 -4.14
CA ILE A 236 -11.90 13.18 -4.31
C ILE A 236 -11.13 12.71 -5.54
N SER A 237 -10.94 13.62 -6.50
CA SER A 237 -10.19 13.37 -7.73
C SER A 237 -8.69 13.60 -7.53
N GLY A 238 -7.88 12.80 -8.22
CA GLY A 238 -6.44 13.01 -8.36
C GLY A 238 -6.09 13.79 -9.64
N PRO A 239 -4.82 14.22 -9.77
CA PRO A 239 -4.33 14.91 -10.97
C PRO A 239 -4.19 13.97 -12.17
#